data_2811b3f6ad3431f00741666613f44e98
#
_entry.id   2811b3f6ad3431f00741666613f44e98
#
_cell.length_a   1.000
_cell.length_b   1.000
_cell.length_c   1.000
_cell.angle_alpha   90.00
_cell.angle_beta   90.00
_cell.angle_gamma   90.00
#
_symmetry.space_group_name_H-M   'P 1'
#
loop_
_entity.id
_entity.type
_entity.pdbx_description
1 polymer ?
#
loop_
_entity_poly.entity_id
_entity_poly.type
_entity_poly.pdbx_seq_one_letter_code
_entity_poly.pdbx_strand_id
1 'polypeptide(L)' 'LQELFILKQVQNVSPFISLSEISKTYFGKSRGWLSQRLHENKVRGRRVSLKPEEINILKSALLDISDKLKHTAMQLDFS' A
#
# COMPACT_ATOMS: atom_id res chain seq x y z
N LEU A 1 1.66 2.27 18.03
CA LEU A 1 2.43 3.45 17.67
C LEU A 1 2.99 3.33 16.27
N GLN A 2 3.63 2.18 15.95
CA GLN A 2 4.13 1.95 14.59
C GLN A 2 3.00 1.89 13.58
N GLU A 3 1.87 1.35 13.99
CA GLU A 3 0.70 1.24 13.11
C GLU A 3 0.17 2.60 12.70
N LEU A 4 0.11 3.54 13.65
CA LEU A 4 -0.32 4.90 13.34
C LEU A 4 0.67 5.60 12.44
N PHE A 5 1.96 5.38 12.66
CA PHE A 5 2.99 5.96 11.82
C PHE A 5 2.86 5.45 10.39
N ILE A 6 2.72 4.13 10.23
CA ILE A 6 2.57 3.52 8.92
C ILE A 6 1.33 4.03 8.22
N LEU A 7 0.21 4.10 8.93
CA LEU A 7 -1.03 4.59 8.36
C LEU A 7 -0.88 6.03 7.84
N LYS A 8 -0.24 6.89 8.63
CA LYS A 8 -0.02 8.27 8.21
C LYS A 8 0.83 8.35 6.96
N GLN A 9 1.90 7.54 6.89
CA GLN A 9 2.77 7.54 5.73
C GLN A 9 2.03 7.08 4.48
N VAL A 10 1.21 6.07 4.61
CA VAL A 10 0.43 5.56 3.48
C VAL A 10 -0.63 6.57 3.06
N GLN A 11 -1.25 7.26 4.00
CA GLN A 11 -2.25 8.28 3.68
C GLN A 11 -1.67 9.41 2.84
N ASN A 12 -0.39 9.71 3.02
CA ASN A 12 0.25 10.76 2.22
C ASN A 12 0.29 10.41 0.73
N VAL A 13 0.36 9.14 0.40
CA VAL A 13 0.49 8.71 -0.99
C VAL A 13 -0.78 8.03 -1.52
N SER A 14 -1.72 7.71 -0.66
CA SER A 14 -2.91 6.96 -1.07
C SER A 14 -3.72 7.63 -2.17
N PRO A 15 -3.79 8.98 -2.26
CA PRO A 15 -4.49 9.59 -3.40
C PRO A 15 -3.85 9.30 -4.74
N PHE A 16 -2.60 8.87 -4.75
CA PHE A 16 -1.84 8.64 -5.98
C PHE A 16 -1.64 7.18 -6.32
N ILE A 17 -2.14 6.28 -5.49
CA ILE A 17 -1.96 4.85 -5.70
C ILE A 17 -3.29 4.15 -5.47
N SER A 18 -3.38 2.89 -5.94
CA SER A 18 -4.58 2.08 -5.72
C SER A 18 -4.28 1.00 -4.71
N LEU A 19 -4.81 1.16 -3.51
CA LEU A 19 -4.67 0.14 -2.47
C LEU A 19 -5.34 -1.16 -2.89
N SER A 20 -6.43 -1.08 -3.66
CA SER A 20 -7.10 -2.28 -4.19
C SER A 20 -6.17 -3.08 -5.09
N GLU A 21 -5.47 -2.41 -6.00
CA GLU A 21 -4.56 -3.10 -6.91
C GLU A 21 -3.33 -3.62 -6.20
N ILE A 22 -2.82 -2.88 -5.22
CA ILE A 22 -1.69 -3.33 -4.42
C ILE A 22 -2.08 -4.59 -3.65
N SER A 23 -3.25 -4.59 -3.03
CA SER A 23 -3.74 -5.74 -2.29
C SER A 23 -3.81 -6.98 -3.17
N LYS A 24 -4.34 -6.82 -4.37
CA LYS A 24 -4.54 -7.91 -5.30
C LYS A 24 -3.22 -8.37 -5.92
N THR A 25 -2.40 -7.43 -6.38
CA THR A 25 -1.21 -7.72 -7.16
C THR A 25 -0.03 -8.15 -6.30
N TYR A 26 0.20 -7.46 -5.19
CA TYR A 26 1.39 -7.70 -4.37
C TYR A 26 1.14 -8.63 -3.20
N PHE A 27 -0.09 -8.67 -2.71
CA PHE A 27 -0.43 -9.52 -1.56
C PHE A 27 -1.21 -10.76 -1.96
N GLY A 28 -1.79 -10.78 -3.17
CA GLY A 28 -2.64 -11.90 -3.58
C GLY A 28 -3.91 -12.01 -2.76
N LYS A 29 -4.42 -10.88 -2.28
CA LYS A 29 -5.60 -10.83 -1.43
C LYS A 29 -6.75 -10.12 -2.14
N SER A 30 -7.89 -10.05 -1.47
CA SER A 30 -9.04 -9.33 -2.01
C SER A 30 -8.75 -7.83 -2.05
N ARG A 31 -9.53 -7.11 -2.85
CA ARG A 31 -9.32 -5.67 -3.05
C ARG A 31 -9.41 -4.87 -1.77
N GLY A 32 -10.29 -5.25 -0.86
CA GLY A 32 -10.46 -4.51 0.38
C GLY A 32 -9.56 -4.94 1.52
N TRP A 33 -8.79 -6.00 1.33
CA TRP A 33 -7.99 -6.58 2.40
C TRP A 33 -6.97 -5.58 2.96
N LEU A 34 -6.21 -4.95 2.09
CA LEU A 34 -5.16 -4.03 2.52
C LEU A 34 -5.75 -2.79 3.18
N SER A 35 -6.80 -2.25 2.60
CA SER A 35 -7.45 -1.06 3.14
C SER A 35 -7.99 -1.33 4.55
N GLN A 36 -8.60 -2.50 4.76
CA GLN A 36 -9.10 -2.86 6.07
C GLN A 36 -7.98 -2.90 7.11
N ARG A 37 -6.85 -3.47 6.73
CA ARG A 37 -5.73 -3.60 7.66
C ARG A 37 -5.06 -2.26 7.94
N LEU A 38 -4.97 -1.41 6.92
CA LEU A 38 -4.34 -0.09 7.11
C LEU A 38 -5.20 0.84 7.94
N HIS A 39 -6.52 0.72 7.84
CA HIS A 39 -7.42 1.57 8.60
C HIS A 39 -7.83 0.93 9.92
N GLU A 40 -7.19 -0.17 10.28
CA GLU A 40 -7.43 -0.87 11.55
C GLU A 40 -8.89 -1.19 11.78
N ASN A 41 -9.61 -1.52 10.72
CA ASN A 41 -11.00 -1.92 10.85
C ASN A 41 -11.09 -3.20 11.67
N LYS A 42 -12.14 -3.29 12.47
CA LYS A 42 -12.38 -4.48 13.25
C LYS A 42 -13.00 -5.55 12.37
N VAL A 43 -12.50 -6.76 12.51
CA VAL A 43 -13.08 -7.94 11.86
C VAL A 43 -13.44 -8.89 12.97
N ARG A 44 -14.74 -9.20 13.08
CA ARG A 44 -15.28 -10.07 14.13
C ARG A 44 -14.88 -9.56 15.53
N GLY A 45 -14.92 -8.24 15.71
CA GLY A 45 -14.62 -7.65 17.00
C GLY A 45 -13.15 -7.50 17.31
N ARG A 46 -12.26 -7.90 16.39
CA ARG A 46 -10.82 -7.80 16.59
C ARG A 46 -10.25 -6.74 15.65
N ARG A 47 -9.30 -5.97 16.18
CA ARG A 47 -8.54 -5.07 15.34
C ARG A 47 -7.59 -5.89 14.48
N VAL A 48 -7.49 -5.50 13.22
CA VAL A 48 -6.55 -6.14 12.29
C VAL A 48 -5.53 -5.11 11.85
N SER A 49 -4.29 -5.57 11.73
CA SER A 49 -3.19 -4.70 11.31
C SER A 49 -2.22 -5.54 10.48
N LEU A 50 -1.26 -4.86 9.88
CA LEU A 50 -0.27 -5.55 9.08
C LEU A 50 0.79 -6.21 9.96
N LYS A 51 1.14 -7.42 9.62
CA LYS A 51 2.26 -8.11 10.25
C LYS A 51 3.57 -7.55 9.70
N PRO A 52 4.70 -7.75 10.41
CA PRO A 52 5.99 -7.24 9.92
C PRO A 52 6.33 -7.67 8.51
N GLU A 53 6.09 -8.93 8.16
CA GLU A 53 6.36 -9.40 6.80
C GLU A 53 5.44 -8.75 5.77
N GLU A 54 4.22 -8.40 6.18
CA GLU A 54 3.28 -7.71 5.29
C GLU A 54 3.70 -6.25 5.08
N ILE A 55 4.27 -5.64 6.10
CA ILE A 55 4.80 -4.28 5.98
C ILE A 55 5.97 -4.27 5.00
N ASN A 56 6.81 -5.30 5.04
CA ASN A 56 7.90 -5.42 4.08
C ASN A 56 7.39 -5.57 2.65
N ILE A 57 6.31 -6.32 2.46
CA ILE A 57 5.70 -6.45 1.13
C ILE A 57 5.16 -5.11 0.66
N LEU A 58 4.50 -4.37 1.55
CA LEU A 58 4.00 -3.04 1.22
C LEU A 58 5.12 -2.10 0.83
N LYS A 59 6.21 -2.13 1.58
CA LYS A 59 7.38 -1.32 1.26
C LYS A 59 7.91 -1.65 -0.12
N SER A 60 8.07 -2.93 -0.41
CA SER A 60 8.55 -3.38 -1.73
C SER A 60 7.59 -2.97 -2.84
N ALA A 61 6.29 -3.05 -2.58
CA ALA A 61 5.28 -2.65 -3.56
C ALA A 61 5.39 -1.16 -3.87
N LEU A 62 5.55 -0.33 -2.86
CA LEU A 62 5.65 1.10 -3.05
C LEU A 62 6.93 1.47 -3.80
N LEU A 63 8.04 0.79 -3.50
CA LEU A 63 9.28 1.02 -4.23
C LEU A 63 9.16 0.60 -5.69
N ASP A 64 8.50 -0.52 -5.94
CA ASP A 64 8.28 -1.00 -7.31
C ASP A 64 7.41 -0.03 -8.10
N ILE A 65 6.35 0.47 -7.47
CA ILE A 65 5.47 1.45 -8.11
C ILE A 65 6.23 2.74 -8.38
N SER A 66 7.06 3.16 -7.43
CA SER A 66 7.87 4.37 -7.60
C SER A 66 8.78 4.26 -8.82
N ASP A 67 9.43 3.10 -8.99
CA ASP A 67 10.29 2.85 -10.13
C ASP A 67 9.50 2.90 -11.45
N LYS A 68 8.31 2.32 -11.46
CA LYS A 68 7.46 2.34 -12.64
C LYS A 68 7.01 3.74 -12.98
N LEU A 69 6.64 4.52 -11.99
CA LEU A 69 6.23 5.90 -12.20
C LEU A 69 7.40 6.73 -12.72
N LYS A 70 8.57 6.56 -12.14
CA LYS A 70 9.77 7.26 -12.56
C LYS A 70 10.12 6.92 -14.02
N HIS A 71 10.09 5.63 -14.33
CA HIS A 71 10.39 5.17 -15.68
C HIS A 71 9.41 5.77 -16.69
N THR A 72 8.13 5.75 -16.37
CA THR A 72 7.10 6.31 -17.23
C THR A 72 7.31 7.81 -17.44
N ALA A 73 7.61 8.52 -16.36
CA ALA A 73 7.85 9.96 -16.45
C ALA A 73 9.03 10.25 -17.37
N MET A 74 10.09 9.45 -17.29
CA MET A 74 11.26 9.63 -18.15
C MET A 74 10.95 9.36 -19.60
N GLN A 75 10.02 8.44 -19.89
CA GLN A 75 9.59 8.17 -21.26
C GLN A 75 8.83 9.35 -21.85
N LEU A 76 8.22 10.15 -21.03
CA LEU A 76 7.45 11.31 -21.48
C LEU A 76 8.33 12.54 -21.62
N ASP A 77 9.60 12.45 -21.25
CA ASP A 77 10.52 13.58 -21.23
C ASP A 77 11.28 13.68 -22.55
N PHE A 78 10.52 13.90 -23.61
CA PHE A 78 11.15 14.25 -24.88
C PHE A 78 10.09 14.99 -25.66
N SER A 79 10.49 15.89 -26.44
CA SER A 79 9.50 16.73 -27.11
C SER A 79 10.12 17.44 -28.26
#